data_269d61995a15f7666b6021b2d18a612a
#
_entry.id   269d61995a15f7666b6021b2d18a612a
#
_cell.length_a   1.000
_cell.length_b   1.000
_cell.length_c   1.000
_cell.angle_alpha   90.00
_cell.angle_beta   90.00
_cell.angle_gamma   90.00
#
_symmetry.space_group_name_H-M   'P 1'
#
loop_
_entity.id
_entity.type
_entity.pdbx_description
1 polymer ?
#
loop_
_entity_poly.entity_id
_entity_poly.type
_entity_poly.pdbx_seq_one_letter_code
_entity_poly.pdbx_strand_id
1 'polypeptide(L)'
;MFMKKNLLSLLAALLLATGLQAQTITFDQLPVGKGIVKNSIPHFIGCDGESVVLIQRSGRLKNRLELVKYTLGLKEQCRAGLDGGEDYRCYGGFINDGHIDLLYSTFIGEGMRVYRDRRSLATLAPEGEPLMLADYSGEKGDRFYFGNAVSPNGKLLAGVFVADRTAQGTEVKVCLYNHQLEAYWTQNCSRSNFDNIYATDEGDVILYSFGANGECRFTILDGEDIRNVEFKLPEGDMVLQRELLRYGNGNILLATAVRHESHTLMPVGANIDGIDIYCYNIAGKKLTVQHHPFTMQEVNRLCNDKEDRDQRHMWVQFGHICQRIADSDGAYLMVDQSWTTTLNGVPTGEQRMGMMVMRVDPNGKILWTTAKRTTTNTSWNDRDYLDYKWLPTPTGVMLAWTDHIANISFPPSKQVKLFSPFKSKATLNVWTLTHDGKEDLSFIELSRQALAGPAHSLDTPGEYIVLLTSGNRQQLTKVKIEK
;
A
#
# COMPACT_ATOMS: atom_id res chain seq x y z
N MET A 1 55.25 24.23 7.27
CA MET A 1 54.55 22.99 7.55
C MET A 1 53.10 23.17 8.03
N PHE A 2 52.72 24.33 8.57
CA PHE A 2 51.37 24.61 9.06
C PHE A 2 50.32 24.86 7.97
N MET A 3 50.69 25.41 6.80
CA MET A 3 49.74 25.71 5.71
C MET A 3 49.14 24.46 5.04
N LYS A 4 49.88 23.38 4.95
CA LYS A 4 49.38 22.12 4.32
C LYS A 4 48.29 21.40 5.13
N LYS A 5 48.34 21.48 6.47
CA LYS A 5 47.33 20.85 7.35
C LYS A 5 45.96 21.55 7.29
N ASN A 6 45.98 22.88 7.14
CA ASN A 6 44.72 23.65 7.05
C ASN A 6 44.03 23.49 5.68
N LEU A 7 44.80 23.26 4.62
CA LEU A 7 44.24 23.03 3.29
C LEU A 7 43.57 21.65 3.19
N LEU A 8 44.15 20.62 3.82
CA LEU A 8 43.55 19.29 3.87
C LEU A 8 42.27 19.23 4.70
N SER A 9 42.22 19.94 5.82
CA SER A 9 41.00 20.05 6.63
C SER A 9 39.90 20.86 5.95
N LEU A 10 40.26 21.89 5.17
CA LEU A 10 39.30 22.64 4.38
C LEU A 10 38.76 21.83 3.21
N LEU A 11 39.62 21.04 2.53
CA LEU A 11 39.18 20.10 1.47
C LEU A 11 38.32 18.97 2.01
N ALA A 12 38.65 18.41 3.19
CA ALA A 12 37.83 17.40 3.85
C ALA A 12 36.47 17.97 4.31
N ALA A 13 36.43 19.22 4.80
CA ALA A 13 35.19 19.89 5.14
C ALA A 13 34.35 20.25 3.90
N LEU A 14 34.98 20.63 2.76
CA LEU A 14 34.28 20.81 1.49
C LEU A 14 33.74 19.50 0.91
N LEU A 15 34.52 18.41 1.00
CA LEU A 15 34.09 17.09 0.54
C LEU A 15 32.98 16.49 1.43
N LEU A 16 32.94 16.81 2.71
CA LEU A 16 31.84 16.49 3.61
C LEU A 16 30.59 17.36 3.38
N ALA A 17 30.77 18.60 2.93
CA ALA A 17 29.64 19.49 2.62
C ALA A 17 28.94 19.17 1.27
N THR A 18 29.65 18.51 0.33
CA THR A 18 29.05 18.11 -0.96
C THR A 18 28.28 16.79 -0.91
N GLY A 19 28.30 16.08 0.24
CA GLY A 19 27.60 14.79 0.43
C GLY A 19 26.22 14.86 1.11
N LEU A 20 25.78 16.04 1.53
CA LEU A 20 24.53 16.22 2.27
C LEU A 20 23.57 17.11 1.46
N GLN A 21 23.13 16.62 0.29
CA GLN A 21 21.91 17.18 -0.27
C GLN A 21 20.73 16.50 0.44
N ALA A 22 20.17 17.21 1.43
CA ALA A 22 18.87 16.86 1.98
C ALA A 22 17.83 16.96 0.85
N GLN A 23 16.93 16.01 0.76
CA GLN A 23 15.82 16.08 -0.18
C GLN A 23 14.95 17.30 0.20
N THR A 24 14.59 18.11 -0.77
CA THR A 24 13.69 19.23 -0.53
C THR A 24 12.27 18.82 -0.86
N ILE A 25 11.38 18.84 0.14
CA ILE A 25 9.97 18.53 -0.04
C ILE A 25 9.21 19.85 -0.12
N THR A 26 8.53 20.06 -1.24
CA THR A 26 7.67 21.23 -1.46
C THR A 26 6.21 20.80 -1.65
N PHE A 27 5.29 21.71 -1.32
CA PHE A 27 3.86 21.48 -1.38
C PHE A 27 3.20 22.59 -2.19
N ASP A 28 2.36 22.20 -3.15
CA ASP A 28 1.51 23.13 -3.88
C ASP A 28 0.04 22.77 -3.61
N GLN A 29 -0.63 23.64 -2.85
CA GLN A 29 -2.05 23.50 -2.53
C GLN A 29 -2.90 24.05 -3.66
N LEU A 30 -3.53 23.18 -4.40
CA LEU A 30 -4.40 23.53 -5.50
C LEU A 30 -5.75 24.08 -4.98
N PRO A 31 -6.54 24.76 -5.82
CA PRO A 31 -7.81 25.34 -5.40
C PRO A 31 -8.78 24.33 -4.79
N VAL A 32 -9.53 24.74 -3.79
CA VAL A 32 -10.54 23.92 -3.12
C VAL A 32 -11.74 23.71 -4.03
N GLY A 33 -12.06 22.48 -4.33
CA GLY A 33 -13.26 22.07 -5.06
C GLY A 33 -14.46 21.79 -4.14
N LYS A 34 -15.65 21.69 -4.72
CA LYS A 34 -16.87 21.30 -4.01
C LYS A 34 -17.37 19.94 -4.50
N GLY A 35 -17.63 19.03 -3.57
CA GLY A 35 -18.60 17.99 -3.81
C GLY A 35 -18.15 16.70 -4.51
N ILE A 36 -16.84 16.38 -4.57
CA ILE A 36 -16.39 15.11 -5.14
C ILE A 36 -16.81 13.93 -4.27
N VAL A 37 -16.69 14.07 -2.95
CA VAL A 37 -16.96 13.00 -2.00
C VAL A 37 -18.17 13.35 -1.13
N LYS A 38 -19.31 12.75 -1.42
CA LYS A 38 -20.39 12.62 -0.44
C LYS A 38 -20.45 11.16 -0.02
N ASN A 39 -19.93 10.86 1.18
CA ASN A 39 -20.08 9.57 1.85
C ASN A 39 -19.42 8.32 1.21
N SER A 40 -18.49 8.46 0.30
CA SER A 40 -17.61 7.38 -0.16
C SER A 40 -16.30 7.97 -0.68
N ILE A 41 -15.19 7.34 -0.39
CA ILE A 41 -13.91 7.70 -0.97
C ILE A 41 -13.97 7.33 -2.45
N PRO A 42 -13.68 8.25 -3.38
CA PRO A 42 -13.65 7.93 -4.79
C PRO A 42 -12.49 6.97 -5.08
N HIS A 43 -12.72 6.07 -6.02
CA HIS A 43 -11.64 5.23 -6.52
C HIS A 43 -10.83 6.03 -7.55
N PHE A 44 -9.56 6.23 -7.28
CA PHE A 44 -8.65 6.98 -8.16
C PHE A 44 -8.17 6.06 -9.28
N ILE A 45 -8.34 6.49 -10.53
CA ILE A 45 -7.89 5.73 -11.70
C ILE A 45 -6.48 6.16 -12.12
N GLY A 46 -6.22 7.45 -12.13
CA GLY A 46 -4.92 7.98 -12.49
C GLY A 46 -4.92 9.49 -12.70
N CYS A 47 -3.77 9.99 -13.10
CA CYS A 47 -3.52 11.39 -13.41
C CYS A 47 -2.67 11.48 -14.68
N ASP A 48 -3.00 12.40 -15.58
CA ASP A 48 -2.25 12.70 -16.81
C ASP A 48 -1.34 13.94 -16.68
N GLY A 49 -1.07 14.38 -15.46
CA GLY A 49 -0.28 15.59 -15.19
C GLY A 49 -1.08 16.88 -15.20
N GLU A 50 -2.22 16.96 -15.90
CA GLU A 50 -3.11 18.11 -15.98
C GLU A 50 -4.46 17.87 -15.31
N SER A 51 -4.89 16.61 -15.27
CA SER A 51 -6.18 16.20 -14.74
C SER A 51 -6.12 14.89 -13.98
N VAL A 52 -7.13 14.65 -13.15
CA VAL A 52 -7.33 13.42 -12.41
C VAL A 52 -8.62 12.74 -12.86
N VAL A 53 -8.59 11.42 -12.94
CA VAL A 53 -9.75 10.60 -13.27
C VAL A 53 -10.13 9.76 -12.06
N LEU A 54 -11.40 9.87 -11.67
CA LEU A 54 -11.96 9.19 -10.51
C LEU A 54 -13.18 8.38 -10.90
N ILE A 55 -13.37 7.21 -10.27
CA ILE A 55 -14.66 6.54 -10.22
C ILE A 55 -15.34 6.96 -8.91
N GLN A 56 -16.55 7.43 -9.02
CA GLN A 56 -17.37 7.81 -7.87
C GLN A 56 -18.77 7.22 -7.95
N ARG A 57 -19.39 7.06 -6.80
CA ARG A 57 -20.81 6.66 -6.73
C ARG A 57 -21.68 7.90 -6.78
N SER A 58 -22.70 7.91 -7.64
CA SER A 58 -23.64 9.00 -7.79
C SER A 58 -25.08 8.54 -7.61
N GLY A 59 -25.99 9.52 -7.45
CA GLY A 59 -27.41 9.30 -7.33
C GLY A 59 -27.92 9.18 -5.88
N ARG A 60 -29.25 9.29 -5.72
CA ARG A 60 -29.93 9.23 -4.41
C ARG A 60 -29.73 7.89 -3.69
N LEU A 61 -29.59 6.81 -4.44
CA LEU A 61 -29.39 5.46 -3.92
C LEU A 61 -27.92 5.01 -3.98
N LYS A 62 -27.00 5.87 -4.44
CA LYS A 62 -25.54 5.59 -4.56
C LYS A 62 -25.18 4.34 -5.39
N ASN A 63 -26.05 3.91 -6.28
CA ASN A 63 -25.92 2.67 -7.02
C ASN A 63 -25.32 2.87 -8.42
N ARG A 64 -25.19 4.11 -8.89
CA ARG A 64 -24.56 4.39 -10.18
C ARG A 64 -23.09 4.74 -9.97
N LEU A 65 -22.23 4.03 -10.69
CA LEU A 65 -20.83 4.38 -10.83
C LEU A 65 -20.66 5.34 -11.98
N GLU A 66 -19.87 6.36 -11.77
CA GLU A 66 -19.53 7.37 -12.78
C GLU A 66 -18.03 7.55 -12.83
N LEU A 67 -17.53 7.60 -14.04
CA LEU A 67 -16.17 8.05 -14.33
C LEU A 67 -16.21 9.57 -14.48
N VAL A 68 -15.37 10.29 -13.76
CA VAL A 68 -15.34 11.75 -13.79
C VAL A 68 -13.91 12.23 -13.92
N LYS A 69 -13.70 13.11 -14.88
CA LYS A 69 -12.43 13.81 -15.07
C LYS A 69 -12.50 15.20 -14.46
N TYR A 70 -11.51 15.53 -13.65
CA TYR A 70 -11.34 16.84 -13.03
C TYR A 70 -9.99 17.44 -13.41
N THR A 71 -9.93 18.75 -13.56
CA THR A 71 -8.64 19.44 -13.51
C THR A 71 -7.96 19.24 -12.16
N LEU A 72 -6.67 19.51 -12.04
CA LEU A 72 -5.99 19.48 -10.75
C LEU A 72 -6.61 20.46 -9.72
N GLY A 73 -7.27 21.53 -10.18
CA GLY A 73 -8.08 22.41 -9.33
C GLY A 73 -9.48 21.89 -9.00
N LEU A 74 -9.76 20.61 -9.23
CA LEU A 74 -11.02 19.93 -8.96
C LEU A 74 -12.24 20.55 -9.65
N LYS A 75 -12.04 21.20 -10.79
CA LYS A 75 -13.13 21.60 -11.68
C LYS A 75 -13.45 20.43 -12.59
N GLU A 76 -14.70 19.97 -12.57
CA GLU A 76 -15.18 18.91 -13.45
C GLU A 76 -15.03 19.34 -14.92
N GLN A 77 -14.42 18.48 -15.72
CA GLN A 77 -14.23 18.65 -17.14
C GLN A 77 -15.27 17.86 -17.94
N CYS A 78 -15.40 16.59 -17.60
CA CYS A 78 -16.39 15.69 -18.21
C CYS A 78 -16.76 14.55 -17.26
N ARG A 79 -17.86 13.88 -17.57
CA ARG A 79 -18.44 12.80 -16.78
C ARG A 79 -19.09 11.77 -17.73
N ALA A 80 -18.93 10.49 -17.40
CA ALA A 80 -19.59 9.40 -18.09
C ALA A 80 -20.12 8.35 -17.09
N GLY A 81 -21.31 7.84 -17.34
CA GLY A 81 -21.84 6.70 -16.60
C GLY A 81 -21.06 5.43 -16.92
N LEU A 82 -20.93 4.56 -15.90
CA LEU A 82 -20.45 3.20 -16.06
C LEU A 82 -21.69 2.29 -15.99
N ASP A 83 -22.15 1.83 -17.17
CA ASP A 83 -23.40 1.08 -17.31
C ASP A 83 -23.24 -0.39 -16.92
N GLY A 84 -22.99 -0.64 -15.64
CA GLY A 84 -22.75 -2.01 -15.13
C GLY A 84 -23.85 -2.60 -14.26
N GLY A 85 -24.89 -1.84 -13.94
CA GLY A 85 -25.93 -2.30 -13.01
C GLY A 85 -25.44 -2.43 -11.54
N GLU A 86 -26.24 -3.10 -10.69
CA GLU A 86 -25.91 -3.31 -9.27
C GLU A 86 -24.74 -4.28 -9.06
N ASP A 87 -24.49 -5.15 -10.01
CA ASP A 87 -23.49 -6.22 -9.96
C ASP A 87 -22.14 -5.84 -10.59
N TYR A 88 -21.95 -4.57 -10.90
CA TYR A 88 -20.71 -4.05 -11.44
C TYR A 88 -19.63 -3.92 -10.36
N ARG A 89 -18.48 -4.54 -10.58
CA ARG A 89 -17.29 -4.41 -9.72
C ARG A 89 -16.12 -3.90 -10.55
N CYS A 90 -15.63 -2.71 -10.24
CA CYS A 90 -14.42 -2.18 -10.83
C CYS A 90 -13.20 -2.61 -10.00
N TYR A 91 -12.18 -3.12 -10.67
CA TYR A 91 -10.92 -3.56 -10.07
C TYR A 91 -9.79 -2.56 -10.23
N GLY A 92 -10.00 -1.52 -11.03
CA GLY A 92 -9.03 -0.47 -11.31
C GLY A 92 -9.02 -0.09 -12.78
N GLY A 93 -8.03 0.72 -13.14
CA GLY A 93 -7.80 1.15 -14.51
C GLY A 93 -6.44 1.80 -14.66
N PHE A 94 -6.07 2.05 -15.91
CA PHE A 94 -4.82 2.68 -16.30
C PHE A 94 -5.09 3.82 -17.27
N ILE A 95 -4.32 4.89 -17.16
CA ILE A 95 -4.31 5.98 -18.14
C ILE A 95 -3.09 5.77 -19.05
N ASN A 96 -3.33 5.69 -20.35
CA ASN A 96 -2.30 5.47 -21.36
C ASN A 96 -2.61 6.24 -22.64
N ASP A 97 -1.65 6.97 -23.17
CA ASP A 97 -1.68 7.55 -24.53
C ASP A 97 -3.03 8.17 -24.92
N GLY A 98 -3.66 8.92 -24.02
CA GLY A 98 -4.95 9.56 -24.27
C GLY A 98 -6.17 8.65 -24.06
N HIS A 99 -5.98 7.45 -23.53
CA HIS A 99 -7.04 6.48 -23.22
C HIS A 99 -7.09 6.13 -21.73
N ILE A 100 -8.23 5.59 -21.32
CA ILE A 100 -8.45 4.98 -20.01
C ILE A 100 -8.87 3.54 -20.26
N ASP A 101 -8.09 2.57 -19.80
CA ASP A 101 -8.46 1.16 -19.79
C ASP A 101 -8.98 0.78 -18.41
N LEU A 102 -10.27 0.40 -18.30
CA LEU A 102 -10.92 -0.04 -17.08
C LEU A 102 -11.06 -1.55 -17.04
N LEU A 103 -10.73 -2.14 -15.89
CA LEU A 103 -10.95 -3.56 -15.61
C LEU A 103 -12.14 -3.71 -14.68
N TYR A 104 -13.18 -4.42 -15.12
CA TYR A 104 -14.36 -4.64 -14.30
C TYR A 104 -15.00 -6.02 -14.54
N SER A 105 -15.84 -6.45 -13.61
CA SER A 105 -16.71 -7.60 -13.79
C SER A 105 -18.17 -7.26 -13.61
N THR A 106 -19.02 -8.07 -14.24
CA THR A 106 -20.47 -8.10 -14.03
C THR A 106 -20.89 -9.52 -13.66
N PHE A 107 -21.92 -9.64 -12.85
CA PHE A 107 -22.56 -10.91 -12.55
C PHE A 107 -23.86 -11.02 -13.34
N ILE A 108 -24.05 -12.13 -14.03
CA ILE A 108 -25.24 -12.40 -14.85
C ILE A 108 -25.80 -13.75 -14.46
N GLY A 109 -26.91 -13.73 -13.70
CA GLY A 109 -27.43 -14.95 -13.08
C GLY A 109 -26.41 -15.56 -12.14
N GLU A 110 -26.07 -16.82 -12.35
CA GLU A 110 -25.06 -17.55 -11.57
C GLU A 110 -23.65 -17.43 -12.19
N GLY A 111 -23.47 -16.59 -13.22
CA GLY A 111 -22.19 -16.45 -13.93
C GLY A 111 -21.48 -15.12 -13.66
N MET A 112 -20.20 -15.05 -14.04
CA MET A 112 -19.36 -13.86 -13.94
C MET A 112 -18.69 -13.61 -15.28
N ARG A 113 -18.73 -12.34 -15.74
CA ARG A 113 -17.98 -11.88 -16.90
C ARG A 113 -17.00 -10.79 -16.50
N VAL A 114 -15.79 -10.84 -17.04
CA VAL A 114 -14.76 -9.84 -16.82
C VAL A 114 -14.44 -9.14 -18.13
N TYR A 115 -14.34 -7.83 -18.08
CA TYR A 115 -14.19 -6.97 -19.25
C TYR A 115 -13.04 -5.98 -19.09
N ARG A 116 -12.43 -5.64 -20.21
CA ARG A 116 -11.67 -4.40 -20.42
C ARG A 116 -12.56 -3.41 -21.18
N ASP A 117 -12.77 -2.23 -20.64
CA ASP A 117 -13.50 -1.13 -21.27
C ASP A 117 -12.52 0.02 -21.57
N ARG A 118 -12.27 0.27 -22.85
CA ARG A 118 -11.41 1.38 -23.30
C ARG A 118 -12.23 2.61 -23.54
N ARG A 119 -11.76 3.73 -22.98
CA ARG A 119 -12.43 5.03 -23.07
C ARG A 119 -11.45 6.13 -23.44
N SER A 120 -11.95 7.13 -24.18
CA SER A 120 -11.20 8.34 -24.45
C SER A 120 -10.91 9.12 -23.18
N LEU A 121 -9.66 9.46 -22.92
CA LEU A 121 -9.29 10.33 -21.80
C LEU A 121 -9.85 11.76 -21.96
N ALA A 122 -10.06 12.21 -23.20
CA ALA A 122 -10.59 13.56 -23.48
C ALA A 122 -12.07 13.69 -23.13
N THR A 123 -12.88 12.67 -23.43
CA THR A 123 -14.35 12.74 -23.37
C THR A 123 -14.98 11.75 -22.40
N LEU A 124 -14.24 10.76 -21.94
CA LEU A 124 -14.67 9.59 -21.17
C LEU A 124 -15.66 8.69 -21.92
N ALA A 125 -15.88 8.94 -23.22
CA ALA A 125 -16.73 8.10 -24.06
C ALA A 125 -16.09 6.74 -24.31
N PRO A 126 -16.87 5.65 -24.41
CA PRO A 126 -16.36 4.35 -24.83
C PRO A 126 -15.74 4.42 -26.23
N GLU A 127 -14.65 3.71 -26.43
CA GLU A 127 -13.96 3.55 -27.72
C GLU A 127 -14.18 2.12 -28.26
N GLY A 128 -15.40 1.83 -28.62
CA GLY A 128 -15.86 0.51 -29.05
C GLY A 128 -16.59 -0.27 -27.97
N GLU A 129 -16.88 -1.52 -28.26
CA GLU A 129 -17.50 -2.44 -27.31
C GLU A 129 -16.45 -2.94 -26.29
N PRO A 130 -16.82 -3.13 -25.01
CA PRO A 130 -15.93 -3.70 -24.03
C PRO A 130 -15.41 -5.09 -24.47
N LEU A 131 -14.10 -5.27 -24.39
CA LEU A 131 -13.48 -6.56 -24.68
C LEU A 131 -13.71 -7.53 -23.51
N MET A 132 -14.40 -8.63 -23.80
CA MET A 132 -14.60 -9.69 -22.80
C MET A 132 -13.31 -10.50 -22.62
N LEU A 133 -12.76 -10.48 -21.41
CA LEU A 133 -11.54 -11.20 -21.04
C LEU A 133 -11.85 -12.61 -20.52
N ALA A 134 -13.01 -12.78 -19.87
CA ALA A 134 -13.49 -14.06 -19.41
C ALA A 134 -15.03 -14.08 -19.33
N ASP A 135 -15.61 -15.23 -19.66
CA ASP A 135 -17.03 -15.54 -19.51
C ASP A 135 -17.17 -16.87 -18.77
N TYR A 136 -17.67 -16.82 -17.56
CA TYR A 136 -17.97 -17.98 -16.74
C TYR A 136 -19.49 -18.06 -16.56
N SER A 137 -20.15 -18.83 -17.41
CA SER A 137 -21.51 -19.26 -17.15
C SER A 137 -21.51 -20.37 -16.12
N GLY A 138 -22.37 -20.28 -15.12
CA GLY A 138 -22.42 -21.22 -14.01
C GLY A 138 -23.80 -21.79 -13.77
N GLU A 139 -23.85 -22.85 -12.99
CA GLU A 139 -25.05 -23.46 -12.46
C GLU A 139 -25.22 -23.06 -10.98
N LYS A 140 -26.40 -23.33 -10.42
CA LYS A 140 -26.67 -23.05 -9.01
C LYS A 140 -25.70 -23.79 -8.10
N GLY A 141 -24.95 -23.04 -7.30
CA GLY A 141 -23.93 -23.55 -6.39
C GLY A 141 -22.50 -23.37 -6.87
N ASP A 142 -22.28 -23.02 -8.13
CA ASP A 142 -20.96 -22.61 -8.64
C ASP A 142 -20.53 -21.28 -8.05
N ARG A 143 -19.23 -21.09 -7.90
CA ARG A 143 -18.64 -19.83 -7.39
C ARG A 143 -17.59 -19.35 -8.33
N PHE A 144 -17.65 -18.05 -8.61
CA PHE A 144 -16.67 -17.39 -9.45
C PHE A 144 -15.98 -16.28 -8.68
N TYR A 145 -14.69 -16.22 -8.85
CA TYR A 145 -13.85 -15.22 -8.19
C TYR A 145 -12.85 -14.65 -9.20
N PHE A 146 -12.65 -13.35 -9.14
CA PHE A 146 -11.58 -12.66 -9.85
C PHE A 146 -10.72 -11.90 -8.84
N GLY A 147 -9.42 -12.19 -8.86
CA GLY A 147 -8.40 -11.46 -8.11
C GLY A 147 -7.42 -10.80 -9.06
N ASN A 148 -6.76 -9.76 -8.59
CA ASN A 148 -5.72 -9.09 -9.35
C ASN A 148 -4.58 -8.60 -8.46
N ALA A 149 -3.40 -8.43 -9.07
CA ALA A 149 -2.24 -7.80 -8.46
C ALA A 149 -1.51 -6.97 -9.51
N VAL A 150 -1.04 -5.79 -9.11
CA VAL A 150 -0.21 -4.92 -9.95
C VAL A 150 1.25 -5.15 -9.58
N SER A 151 2.13 -5.18 -10.58
CA SER A 151 3.58 -5.25 -10.34
C SER A 151 4.11 -4.01 -9.60
N PRO A 152 5.22 -4.11 -8.86
CA PRO A 152 5.77 -2.99 -8.09
C PRO A 152 5.98 -1.70 -8.90
N ASN A 153 6.42 -1.82 -10.16
CA ASN A 153 6.61 -0.69 -11.06
C ASN A 153 5.31 -0.17 -11.72
N GLY A 154 4.16 -0.81 -11.44
CA GLY A 154 2.85 -0.42 -11.96
C GLY A 154 2.59 -0.75 -13.43
N LYS A 155 3.50 -1.44 -14.13
CA LYS A 155 3.41 -1.66 -15.58
C LYS A 155 2.69 -2.94 -15.97
N LEU A 156 2.60 -3.91 -15.06
CA LEU A 156 1.99 -5.21 -15.31
C LEU A 156 0.83 -5.45 -14.36
N LEU A 157 -0.20 -6.11 -14.84
CA LEU A 157 -1.36 -6.52 -14.06
C LEU A 157 -1.55 -8.02 -14.20
N ALA A 158 -1.45 -8.76 -13.11
CA ALA A 158 -1.90 -10.13 -13.04
C ALA A 158 -3.41 -10.19 -12.80
N GLY A 159 -4.14 -10.94 -13.60
CA GLY A 159 -5.53 -11.29 -13.40
C GLY A 159 -5.66 -12.78 -13.14
N VAL A 160 -6.33 -13.17 -12.06
CA VAL A 160 -6.56 -14.56 -11.70
C VAL A 160 -8.05 -14.83 -11.65
N PHE A 161 -8.49 -15.71 -12.51
CA PHE A 161 -9.88 -16.13 -12.66
C PHE A 161 -10.04 -17.51 -12.03
N VAL A 162 -10.96 -17.64 -11.11
CA VAL A 162 -11.28 -18.90 -10.43
C VAL A 162 -12.73 -19.27 -10.71
N ALA A 163 -12.94 -20.46 -11.24
CA ALA A 163 -14.23 -21.07 -11.40
C ALA A 163 -14.28 -22.33 -10.53
N ASP A 164 -14.99 -22.27 -9.42
CA ASP A 164 -15.21 -23.39 -8.53
C ASP A 164 -16.58 -24.00 -8.84
N ARG A 165 -16.56 -25.09 -9.61
CA ARG A 165 -17.75 -25.73 -10.14
C ARG A 165 -18.10 -26.95 -9.33
N THR A 166 -19.33 -27.03 -8.89
CA THR A 166 -19.85 -28.13 -8.05
C THR A 166 -19.67 -29.48 -8.74
N ALA A 167 -19.80 -29.57 -10.05
CA ALA A 167 -19.72 -30.83 -10.81
C ALA A 167 -18.34 -31.12 -11.40
N GLN A 168 -17.48 -30.10 -11.60
CA GLN A 168 -16.24 -30.25 -12.38
C GLN A 168 -14.96 -29.92 -11.56
N GLY A 169 -15.12 -29.42 -10.33
CA GLY A 169 -14.02 -28.96 -9.50
C GLY A 169 -13.58 -27.53 -9.83
N THR A 170 -12.41 -27.16 -9.33
CA THR A 170 -11.91 -25.79 -9.44
C THR A 170 -10.96 -25.63 -10.62
N GLU A 171 -11.26 -24.68 -11.49
CA GLU A 171 -10.41 -24.21 -12.58
C GLU A 171 -9.81 -22.85 -12.21
N VAL A 172 -8.50 -22.70 -12.42
CA VAL A 172 -7.79 -21.43 -12.22
C VAL A 172 -7.08 -21.04 -13.50
N LYS A 173 -7.43 -19.88 -14.03
CA LYS A 173 -6.80 -19.27 -15.19
C LYS A 173 -6.06 -18.01 -14.76
N VAL A 174 -4.78 -17.92 -15.07
CA VAL A 174 -3.93 -16.77 -14.76
C VAL A 174 -3.58 -16.06 -16.06
N CYS A 175 -3.75 -14.74 -16.08
CA CYS A 175 -3.37 -13.90 -17.20
C CYS A 175 -2.47 -12.77 -16.70
N LEU A 176 -1.40 -12.50 -17.42
CA LEU A 176 -0.61 -11.31 -17.21
C LEU A 176 -0.89 -10.31 -18.32
N TYR A 177 -1.20 -9.09 -17.96
CA TYR A 177 -1.53 -8.00 -18.87
C TYR A 177 -0.48 -6.89 -18.78
N ASN A 178 -0.23 -6.21 -19.90
CA ASN A 178 0.45 -4.93 -19.91
C ASN A 178 -0.47 -3.81 -19.39
N HIS A 179 0.04 -2.59 -19.32
CA HIS A 179 -0.72 -1.40 -18.92
C HIS A 179 -1.84 -1.00 -19.89
N GLN A 180 -1.87 -1.58 -21.09
CA GLN A 180 -2.97 -1.44 -22.06
C GLN A 180 -4.01 -2.55 -21.93
N LEU A 181 -3.89 -3.40 -20.89
CA LEU A 181 -4.69 -4.60 -20.65
C LEU A 181 -4.68 -5.59 -21.82
N GLU A 182 -3.58 -5.64 -22.57
CA GLU A 182 -3.31 -6.67 -23.56
C GLU A 182 -2.56 -7.82 -22.90
N ALA A 183 -2.98 -9.05 -23.19
CA ALA A 183 -2.39 -10.21 -22.53
C ALA A 183 -0.97 -10.47 -23.06
N TYR A 184 0.01 -10.49 -22.15
CA TYR A 184 1.34 -11.01 -22.43
C TYR A 184 1.32 -12.53 -22.55
N TRP A 185 0.66 -13.16 -21.59
CA TRP A 185 0.49 -14.61 -21.56
C TRP A 185 -0.75 -14.99 -20.76
N THR A 186 -1.21 -16.21 -20.99
CA THR A 186 -2.31 -16.84 -20.27
C THR A 186 -1.95 -18.28 -19.99
N GLN A 187 -2.16 -18.72 -18.76
CA GLN A 187 -1.81 -20.06 -18.31
C GLN A 187 -2.89 -20.62 -17.38
N ASN A 188 -3.22 -21.90 -17.53
CA ASN A 188 -4.13 -22.59 -16.62
C ASN A 188 -3.32 -23.24 -15.49
N CYS A 189 -3.83 -23.15 -14.28
CA CYS A 189 -3.21 -23.70 -13.09
C CYS A 189 -4.16 -24.69 -12.42
N SER A 190 -3.65 -25.85 -12.05
CA SER A 190 -4.45 -26.85 -11.31
C SER A 190 -4.58 -26.55 -9.82
N ARG A 191 -3.85 -25.55 -9.32
CA ARG A 191 -3.83 -25.21 -7.90
C ARG A 191 -4.92 -24.20 -7.57
N SER A 192 -5.88 -24.61 -6.77
CA SER A 192 -7.01 -23.77 -6.33
C SER A 192 -6.83 -23.15 -4.94
N ASN A 193 -5.88 -23.64 -4.13
CA ASN A 193 -5.70 -23.21 -2.75
C ASN A 193 -4.60 -22.13 -2.66
N PHE A 194 -4.97 -20.90 -2.91
CA PHE A 194 -4.14 -19.73 -2.64
C PHE A 194 -5.00 -18.64 -1.98
N ASP A 195 -4.37 -17.80 -1.17
CA ASP A 195 -5.02 -16.69 -0.48
C ASP A 195 -4.66 -15.35 -1.10
N ASN A 196 -3.51 -15.28 -1.77
CA ASN A 196 -2.95 -14.04 -2.28
C ASN A 196 -2.29 -14.21 -3.65
N ILE A 197 -2.17 -13.06 -4.34
CA ILE A 197 -1.57 -12.93 -5.67
C ILE A 197 -0.44 -11.90 -5.57
N TYR A 198 0.67 -12.17 -6.24
CA TYR A 198 1.75 -11.21 -6.41
C TYR A 198 2.22 -11.24 -7.86
N ALA A 199 2.44 -10.06 -8.47
CA ALA A 199 3.02 -9.91 -9.80
C ALA A 199 4.41 -9.29 -9.65
N THR A 200 5.38 -9.78 -10.42
CA THR A 200 6.73 -9.22 -10.48
C THR A 200 6.87 -8.24 -11.64
N ASP A 201 7.91 -7.43 -11.62
CA ASP A 201 8.25 -6.53 -12.72
C ASP A 201 8.83 -7.28 -13.93
N GLU A 202 9.34 -8.48 -13.70
CA GLU A 202 9.91 -9.39 -14.70
C GLU A 202 8.83 -10.19 -15.45
N GLY A 203 7.59 -10.21 -14.94
CA GLY A 203 6.46 -10.86 -15.60
C GLY A 203 6.05 -12.22 -14.98
N ASP A 204 6.59 -12.58 -13.83
CA ASP A 204 6.10 -13.74 -13.08
C ASP A 204 4.84 -13.40 -12.30
N VAL A 205 3.93 -14.37 -12.18
CA VAL A 205 2.78 -14.31 -11.28
C VAL A 205 2.91 -15.40 -10.22
N ILE A 206 2.76 -15.02 -8.96
CA ILE A 206 2.87 -15.91 -7.84
C ILE A 206 1.53 -15.99 -7.13
N LEU A 207 0.98 -17.21 -7.08
CA LEU A 207 -0.16 -17.56 -6.23
C LEU A 207 0.38 -18.17 -4.94
N TYR A 208 0.00 -17.64 -3.78
CA TYR A 208 0.57 -18.15 -2.53
C TYR A 208 -0.43 -18.22 -1.39
N SER A 209 -0.14 -19.13 -0.46
CA SER A 209 -0.89 -19.31 0.78
C SER A 209 0.04 -19.70 1.94
N PHE A 210 -0.43 -19.40 3.14
CA PHE A 210 0.25 -19.73 4.37
C PHE A 210 -0.62 -20.65 5.24
N GLY A 211 -0.13 -21.86 5.52
CA GLY A 211 -0.80 -22.81 6.39
C GLY A 211 -0.57 -22.55 7.89
N ALA A 212 -1.41 -23.10 8.74
CA ALA A 212 -1.40 -22.87 10.19
C ALA A 212 -0.07 -23.26 10.87
N ASN A 213 0.63 -24.28 10.37
CA ASN A 213 1.84 -24.86 11.00
C ASN A 213 3.15 -24.34 10.37
N GLY A 214 3.18 -23.10 9.90
CA GLY A 214 4.37 -22.54 9.25
C GLY A 214 4.53 -22.96 7.78
N GLU A 215 3.57 -23.69 7.22
CA GLU A 215 3.62 -24.07 5.82
C GLU A 215 3.53 -22.85 4.92
N CYS A 216 4.40 -22.80 3.92
CA CYS A 216 4.46 -21.77 2.89
C CYS A 216 4.34 -22.45 1.53
N ARG A 217 3.35 -22.09 0.75
CA ARG A 217 3.06 -22.68 -0.54
C ARG A 217 3.00 -21.60 -1.61
N PHE A 218 3.76 -21.80 -2.68
CA PHE A 218 3.85 -20.89 -3.80
C PHE A 218 3.68 -21.64 -5.10
N THR A 219 2.92 -21.05 -6.01
CA THR A 219 2.86 -21.48 -7.41
C THR A 219 3.30 -20.30 -8.24
N ILE A 220 4.42 -20.44 -8.93
CA ILE A 220 5.06 -19.42 -9.74
C ILE A 220 4.80 -19.75 -11.19
N LEU A 221 4.22 -18.80 -11.92
CA LEU A 221 3.87 -18.92 -13.33
C LEU A 221 4.64 -17.81 -14.09
N ASP A 222 5.29 -18.20 -15.19
CA ASP A 222 6.06 -17.26 -16.04
C ASP A 222 5.55 -17.24 -17.50
N GLY A 223 4.41 -17.89 -17.77
CA GLY A 223 3.80 -18.00 -19.08
C GLY A 223 4.20 -19.28 -19.83
N GLU A 224 5.32 -19.89 -19.51
CA GLU A 224 5.82 -21.15 -20.10
C GLU A 224 5.74 -22.29 -19.08
N ASP A 225 6.26 -22.07 -17.88
CA ASP A 225 6.37 -23.06 -16.84
C ASP A 225 5.51 -22.76 -15.61
N ILE A 226 5.16 -23.82 -14.87
CA ILE A 226 4.51 -23.74 -13.56
C ILE A 226 5.43 -24.41 -12.54
N ARG A 227 5.94 -23.62 -11.61
CA ARG A 227 6.82 -24.11 -10.53
C ARG A 227 6.10 -24.09 -9.20
N ASN A 228 5.94 -25.25 -8.57
CA ASN A 228 5.40 -25.35 -7.22
C ASN A 228 6.55 -25.39 -6.22
N VAL A 229 6.51 -24.51 -5.24
CA VAL A 229 7.51 -24.37 -4.17
C VAL A 229 6.80 -24.48 -2.84
N GLU A 230 7.23 -25.42 -2.02
CA GLU A 230 6.70 -25.63 -0.68
C GLU A 230 7.84 -25.76 0.31
N PHE A 231 7.70 -25.08 1.43
CA PHE A 231 8.63 -25.19 2.56
C PHE A 231 7.91 -24.88 3.85
N LYS A 232 8.53 -25.19 4.98
CA LYS A 232 7.98 -24.92 6.31
C LYS A 232 8.91 -23.98 7.05
N LEU A 233 8.36 -22.95 7.69
CA LEU A 233 9.09 -22.09 8.61
C LEU A 233 9.42 -22.91 9.89
N PRO A 234 10.55 -22.62 10.55
CA PRO A 234 10.91 -23.24 11.81
C PRO A 234 9.80 -23.11 12.84
N GLU A 235 9.66 -24.14 13.69
CA GLU A 235 8.79 -24.08 14.86
C GLU A 235 9.52 -23.30 15.97
N GLY A 236 8.79 -22.50 16.73
CA GLY A 236 9.36 -21.76 17.86
C GLY A 236 8.47 -20.61 18.27
N ASP A 237 8.61 -19.50 17.61
CA ASP A 237 7.90 -18.28 17.97
C ASP A 237 6.44 -18.30 17.55
N MET A 238 5.59 -17.59 18.28
CA MET A 238 4.21 -17.40 17.91
C MET A 238 4.14 -16.44 16.72
N VAL A 239 3.96 -16.97 15.51
CA VAL A 239 3.78 -16.17 14.30
C VAL A 239 2.35 -15.65 14.26
N LEU A 240 2.21 -14.32 14.24
CA LEU A 240 0.92 -13.64 14.20
C LEU A 240 0.49 -13.27 12.79
N GLN A 241 1.45 -12.93 11.93
CA GLN A 241 1.20 -12.57 10.54
C GLN A 241 2.38 -12.97 9.65
N ARG A 242 2.09 -13.30 8.40
CA ARG A 242 3.08 -13.59 7.35
C ARG A 242 2.77 -12.79 6.12
N GLU A 243 3.81 -12.24 5.49
CA GLU A 243 3.70 -11.49 4.25
C GLU A 243 4.81 -11.85 3.28
N LEU A 244 4.45 -12.04 2.01
CA LEU A 244 5.42 -12.11 0.93
C LEU A 244 5.93 -10.70 0.64
N LEU A 245 7.20 -10.42 0.91
CA LEU A 245 7.81 -9.13 0.62
C LEU A 245 8.18 -9.01 -0.85
N ARG A 246 8.85 -10.03 -1.37
CA ARG A 246 9.39 -10.02 -2.73
C ARG A 246 9.62 -11.45 -3.23
N TYR A 247 9.49 -11.62 -4.54
CA TYR A 247 10.07 -12.73 -5.29
C TYR A 247 10.99 -12.16 -6.36
N GLY A 248 12.16 -12.76 -6.54
CA GLY A 248 13.11 -12.35 -7.58
C GLY A 248 14.46 -13.01 -7.39
N ASN A 249 15.22 -13.17 -8.47
CA ASN A 249 16.55 -13.81 -8.48
C ASN A 249 16.54 -15.22 -7.84
N GLY A 250 15.44 -15.98 -8.02
CA GLY A 250 15.28 -17.31 -7.44
C GLY A 250 15.11 -17.36 -5.92
N ASN A 251 14.83 -16.22 -5.29
CA ASN A 251 14.59 -16.10 -3.86
C ASN A 251 13.13 -15.68 -3.57
N ILE A 252 12.55 -16.31 -2.55
CA ILE A 252 11.28 -15.90 -1.92
C ILE A 252 11.63 -15.21 -0.61
N LEU A 253 11.25 -13.95 -0.48
CA LEU A 253 11.49 -13.14 0.69
C LEU A 253 10.19 -12.94 1.47
N LEU A 254 10.16 -13.38 2.72
CA LEU A 254 8.99 -13.28 3.59
C LEU A 254 9.31 -12.45 4.83
N ALA A 255 8.33 -11.74 5.33
CA ALA A 255 8.34 -11.19 6.67
C ALA A 255 7.29 -11.88 7.55
N THR A 256 7.63 -12.10 8.80
CA THR A 256 6.68 -12.59 9.81
C THR A 256 6.68 -11.66 10.99
N ALA A 257 5.49 -11.27 11.45
CA ALA A 257 5.33 -10.60 12.72
C ALA A 257 5.28 -11.68 13.82
N VAL A 258 6.18 -11.59 14.77
CA VAL A 258 6.40 -12.66 15.76
C VAL A 258 6.28 -12.14 17.19
N ARG A 259 5.99 -13.08 18.09
CA ARG A 259 6.12 -12.93 19.53
C ARG A 259 7.09 -13.99 20.04
N HIS A 260 8.27 -13.57 20.50
CA HIS A 260 9.32 -14.47 20.99
C HIS A 260 9.07 -14.95 22.41
N GLU A 261 8.35 -14.19 23.25
CA GLU A 261 8.09 -14.56 24.63
C GLU A 261 6.60 -14.58 24.97
N SER A 262 6.17 -15.70 25.58
CA SER A 262 4.82 -15.85 26.13
C SER A 262 4.71 -15.20 27.50
N HIS A 263 4.95 -13.89 27.63
CA HIS A 263 4.61 -13.21 28.88
C HIS A 263 3.10 -13.05 28.99
N THR A 264 2.55 -14.05 29.61
CA THR A 264 1.21 -14.20 30.14
C THR A 264 0.60 -12.92 30.67
N LEU A 265 -0.68 -12.77 30.37
CA LEU A 265 -1.71 -12.06 31.11
C LEU A 265 -2.44 -10.89 30.41
N MET A 266 -2.23 -10.61 29.15
CA MET A 266 -3.15 -9.71 28.46
C MET A 266 -3.79 -10.37 27.23
N PRO A 267 -5.08 -10.72 27.28
CA PRO A 267 -5.75 -11.44 26.18
C PRO A 267 -6.24 -10.50 25.05
N VAL A 268 -5.86 -9.25 25.01
CA VAL A 268 -6.45 -8.29 24.07
C VAL A 268 -5.36 -7.62 23.25
N GLY A 269 -5.26 -8.05 21.99
CA GLY A 269 -4.38 -7.50 20.97
C GLY A 269 -3.21 -8.42 20.63
N ALA A 270 -2.95 -8.56 19.34
CA ALA A 270 -1.76 -9.25 18.86
C ALA A 270 -0.53 -8.37 19.10
N ASN A 271 0.10 -8.55 20.25
CA ASN A 271 1.36 -7.86 20.53
C ASN A 271 2.47 -8.60 19.82
N ILE A 272 3.17 -7.94 18.94
CA ILE A 272 4.40 -8.43 18.33
C ILE A 272 5.59 -7.76 19.02
N ASP A 273 6.67 -8.49 19.19
CA ASP A 273 7.93 -8.02 19.80
C ASP A 273 9.11 -8.05 18.83
N GLY A 274 8.85 -8.50 17.60
CA GLY A 274 9.85 -8.53 16.56
C GLY A 274 9.29 -8.85 15.17
N ILE A 275 10.18 -8.72 14.20
CA ILE A 275 9.97 -9.12 12.81
C ILE A 275 11.09 -10.08 12.41
N ASP A 276 10.70 -11.21 11.86
CA ASP A 276 11.64 -12.15 11.26
C ASP A 276 11.57 -12.06 9.74
N ILE A 277 12.72 -11.96 9.12
CA ILE A 277 12.86 -11.97 7.67
C ILE A 277 13.42 -13.31 7.22
N TYR A 278 12.64 -14.04 6.46
CA TYR A 278 13.01 -15.32 5.87
C TYR A 278 13.36 -15.15 4.40
N CYS A 279 14.49 -15.72 3.97
CA CYS A 279 14.86 -15.81 2.58
C CYS A 279 14.98 -17.30 2.20
N TYR A 280 14.11 -17.75 1.28
CA TYR A 280 14.17 -19.11 0.74
C TYR A 280 14.73 -19.08 -0.68
N ASN A 281 15.93 -19.66 -0.85
CA ASN A 281 16.53 -19.87 -2.16
C ASN A 281 15.97 -21.15 -2.79
N ILE A 282 15.29 -21.01 -3.92
CA ILE A 282 14.57 -22.11 -4.58
C ILE A 282 15.54 -23.16 -5.12
N ALA A 283 16.60 -22.75 -5.80
CA ALA A 283 17.56 -23.66 -6.42
C ALA A 283 18.31 -24.49 -5.38
N GLY A 284 18.79 -23.83 -4.32
CA GLY A 284 19.51 -24.48 -3.23
C GLY A 284 18.62 -25.15 -2.19
N LYS A 285 17.29 -24.94 -2.25
CA LYS A 285 16.32 -25.37 -1.22
C LYS A 285 16.76 -24.96 0.19
N LYS A 286 17.33 -23.77 0.32
CA LYS A 286 17.91 -23.28 1.55
C LYS A 286 17.08 -22.13 2.12
N LEU A 287 16.63 -22.28 3.36
CA LEU A 287 15.99 -21.23 4.14
C LEU A 287 17.01 -20.59 5.07
N THR A 288 17.05 -19.26 5.08
CA THR A 288 17.78 -18.45 6.06
C THR A 288 16.82 -17.53 6.76
N VAL A 289 17.13 -17.15 7.97
CA VAL A 289 16.31 -16.21 8.76
C VAL A 289 17.20 -15.15 9.38
N GLN A 290 16.68 -13.93 9.42
CA GLN A 290 17.21 -12.85 10.24
C GLN A 290 16.14 -12.42 11.22
N HIS A 291 16.43 -12.61 12.50
CA HIS A 291 15.59 -12.15 13.60
C HIS A 291 15.85 -10.68 13.88
N HIS A 292 14.79 -9.90 14.04
CA HIS A 292 14.86 -8.50 14.46
C HIS A 292 13.90 -8.27 15.62
N PRO A 293 14.34 -8.53 16.87
CA PRO A 293 13.61 -8.09 18.05
C PRO A 293 13.60 -6.56 18.09
N PHE A 294 12.48 -5.96 18.47
CA PHE A 294 12.38 -4.50 18.54
C PHE A 294 13.32 -3.96 19.62
N THR A 295 14.17 -3.03 19.19
CA THR A 295 15.16 -2.42 20.09
C THR A 295 14.53 -1.34 20.97
N MET A 296 15.12 -1.09 22.14
CA MET A 296 14.71 0.02 23.01
C MET A 296 14.81 1.39 22.31
N GLN A 297 15.69 1.55 21.34
CA GLN A 297 15.80 2.78 20.58
C GLN A 297 14.57 2.99 19.69
N GLU A 298 14.09 1.94 19.02
CA GLU A 298 12.87 1.96 18.20
C GLU A 298 11.64 2.20 19.07
N VAL A 299 11.53 1.47 20.18
CA VAL A 299 10.45 1.65 21.15
C VAL A 299 10.42 3.09 21.69
N ASN A 300 11.58 3.66 22.04
CA ASN A 300 11.68 5.04 22.54
C ASN A 300 11.29 6.10 21.50
N ARG A 301 11.45 5.81 20.21
CA ARG A 301 10.95 6.71 19.14
C ARG A 301 9.42 6.71 19.03
N LEU A 302 8.77 5.64 19.49
CA LEU A 302 7.32 5.45 19.44
C LEU A 302 6.62 5.89 20.73
N CYS A 303 7.28 5.78 21.90
CA CYS A 303 6.69 6.07 23.20
C CYS A 303 6.65 7.56 23.55
N ASN A 304 5.64 7.94 24.33
CA ASN A 304 5.28 9.32 24.59
C ASN A 304 6.03 9.98 25.74
N ASP A 305 6.26 9.26 26.81
CA ASP A 305 6.87 9.80 28.01
C ASP A 305 7.82 8.80 28.70
N LYS A 306 8.49 9.28 29.72
CA LYS A 306 9.48 8.48 30.43
C LYS A 306 8.84 7.35 31.26
N GLU A 307 7.66 7.59 31.84
CA GLU A 307 6.93 6.57 32.60
C GLU A 307 6.41 5.46 31.72
N ASP A 308 5.85 5.81 30.55
CA ASP A 308 5.44 4.84 29.54
C ASP A 308 6.63 3.99 29.04
N ARG A 309 7.82 4.60 28.92
CA ARG A 309 9.04 3.89 28.54
C ARG A 309 9.52 2.93 29.59
N ASP A 310 9.52 3.34 30.87
CA ASP A 310 10.03 2.54 31.98
C ASP A 310 9.09 1.38 32.35
N GLN A 311 7.79 1.53 32.17
CA GLN A 311 6.80 0.48 32.43
C GLN A 311 6.59 -0.48 31.26
N ARG A 312 6.87 -0.05 30.05
CA ARG A 312 6.66 -0.84 28.84
C ARG A 312 7.92 -1.45 28.29
N HIS A 313 8.80 -1.91 29.15
CA HIS A 313 10.08 -2.54 28.78
C HIS A 313 10.00 -3.59 27.67
N MET A 314 8.79 -4.03 27.28
CA MET A 314 8.62 -5.15 26.34
C MET A 314 7.36 -5.10 25.48
N TRP A 315 6.59 -4.03 25.48
CA TRP A 315 5.28 -4.06 24.83
C TRP A 315 5.09 -2.90 23.85
N VAL A 316 5.71 -2.97 22.71
CA VAL A 316 5.21 -2.22 21.58
C VAL A 316 4.06 -3.03 21.03
N GLN A 317 2.84 -2.56 21.22
CA GLN A 317 1.67 -3.14 20.58
C GLN A 317 1.70 -2.74 19.10
N PHE A 318 2.52 -3.39 18.30
CA PHE A 318 2.38 -3.30 16.87
C PHE A 318 1.14 -4.10 16.47
N GLY A 319 0.28 -3.48 15.66
CA GLY A 319 -0.93 -4.12 15.21
C GLY A 319 -0.63 -5.19 14.17
N HIS A 320 0.07 -4.82 13.12
CA HIS A 320 0.31 -5.71 11.99
C HIS A 320 1.31 -5.12 10.97
N ILE A 321 1.78 -5.97 10.09
CA ILE A 321 2.46 -5.57 8.86
C ILE A 321 1.41 -4.97 7.94
N CYS A 322 1.46 -3.67 7.72
CA CYS A 322 0.39 -2.97 7.04
C CYS A 322 0.67 -2.69 5.56
N GLN A 323 1.93 -2.52 5.19
CA GLN A 323 2.28 -2.21 3.80
C GLN A 323 3.68 -2.69 3.45
N ARG A 324 3.89 -2.94 2.16
CA ARG A 324 5.17 -3.32 1.57
C ARG A 324 5.36 -2.64 0.23
N ILE A 325 6.59 -2.30 -0.10
CA ILE A 325 7.01 -1.86 -1.44
C ILE A 325 8.25 -2.66 -1.80
N ALA A 326 8.20 -3.43 -2.88
CA ALA A 326 9.36 -4.10 -3.44
C ALA A 326 9.97 -3.24 -4.55
N ASP A 327 11.28 -3.36 -4.72
CA ASP A 327 12.03 -2.79 -5.84
C ASP A 327 13.12 -3.78 -6.31
N SER A 328 13.93 -3.40 -7.30
CA SER A 328 15.03 -4.24 -7.81
C SER A 328 16.04 -4.62 -6.72
N ASP A 329 16.23 -3.76 -5.73
CA ASP A 329 17.27 -3.84 -4.71
C ASP A 329 16.76 -4.31 -3.34
N GLY A 330 15.54 -4.84 -3.28
CA GLY A 330 14.98 -5.43 -2.07
C GLY A 330 13.53 -5.05 -1.79
N ALA A 331 13.21 -4.77 -0.54
CA ALA A 331 11.86 -4.39 -0.15
C ALA A 331 11.87 -3.43 1.04
N TYR A 332 10.85 -2.61 1.10
CA TYR A 332 10.47 -1.86 2.30
C TYR A 332 9.27 -2.53 2.96
N LEU A 333 9.29 -2.58 4.26
CA LEU A 333 8.24 -3.12 5.10
C LEU A 333 7.81 -2.06 6.10
N MET A 334 6.52 -1.81 6.22
CA MET A 334 5.95 -0.95 7.26
C MET A 334 5.13 -1.77 8.24
N VAL A 335 5.42 -1.59 9.52
CA VAL A 335 4.68 -2.15 10.64
C VAL A 335 4.03 -0.99 11.40
N ASP A 336 2.74 -1.04 11.61
CA ASP A 336 2.04 -0.01 12.36
C ASP A 336 1.70 -0.43 13.78
N GLN A 337 1.60 0.57 14.65
CA GLN A 337 1.06 0.44 15.98
C GLN A 337 -0.39 0.91 15.97
N SER A 338 -1.31 -0.02 15.82
CA SER A 338 -2.73 0.29 15.75
C SER A 338 -3.56 -0.64 16.63
N TRP A 339 -4.70 -0.16 17.07
CA TRP A 339 -5.70 -0.99 17.74
C TRP A 339 -7.11 -0.49 17.48
N THR A 340 -8.03 -1.44 17.49
CA THR A 340 -9.46 -1.16 17.38
C THR A 340 -10.03 -0.88 18.77
N THR A 341 -10.66 0.27 18.95
CA THR A 341 -11.44 0.56 20.14
C THR A 341 -12.81 -0.09 20.04
N THR A 342 -13.24 -0.75 21.10
CA THR A 342 -14.54 -1.44 21.14
C THR A 342 -15.39 -0.95 22.30
N LEU A 343 -16.70 -0.93 22.11
CA LEU A 343 -17.69 -0.74 23.16
C LEU A 343 -18.62 -1.95 23.15
N ASN A 344 -18.67 -2.67 24.26
CA ASN A 344 -19.45 -3.92 24.38
C ASN A 344 -19.15 -4.95 23.23
N GLY A 345 -17.89 -5.06 22.85
CA GLY A 345 -17.46 -5.96 21.79
C GLY A 345 -17.71 -5.48 20.36
N VAL A 346 -18.35 -4.33 20.19
CA VAL A 346 -18.60 -3.72 18.87
C VAL A 346 -17.49 -2.71 18.57
N PRO A 347 -16.84 -2.78 17.39
CA PRO A 347 -15.84 -1.80 16.99
C PRO A 347 -16.43 -0.39 16.89
N THR A 348 -15.84 0.56 17.63
CA THR A 348 -16.30 1.96 17.68
C THR A 348 -15.32 2.94 17.05
N GLY A 349 -14.06 2.53 16.91
CA GLY A 349 -13.03 3.37 16.32
C GLY A 349 -11.73 2.61 16.11
N GLU A 350 -10.80 3.28 15.48
CA GLU A 350 -9.43 2.82 15.28
C GLU A 350 -8.46 3.90 15.76
N GLN A 351 -7.42 3.48 16.45
CA GLN A 351 -6.36 4.35 16.91
C GLN A 351 -5.02 3.86 16.36
N ARG A 352 -4.23 4.78 15.80
CA ARG A 352 -2.87 4.52 15.34
C ARG A 352 -1.90 5.42 16.10
N MET A 353 -0.80 4.84 16.58
CA MET A 353 0.13 5.51 17.48
C MET A 353 1.54 5.67 16.94
N GLY A 354 1.88 4.89 15.94
CA GLY A 354 3.20 4.96 15.34
C GLY A 354 3.38 3.95 14.21
N MET A 355 4.49 4.11 13.51
CA MET A 355 4.92 3.22 12.45
C MET A 355 6.41 2.97 12.55
N MET A 356 6.82 1.76 12.17
CA MET A 356 8.20 1.40 11.96
C MET A 356 8.40 0.98 10.52
N VAL A 357 9.49 1.42 9.92
CA VAL A 357 9.88 1.07 8.56
C VAL A 357 11.21 0.34 8.59
N MET A 358 11.27 -0.74 7.83
CA MET A 358 12.47 -1.54 7.60
C MET A 358 12.83 -1.54 6.13
N ARG A 359 14.11 -1.51 5.82
CA ARG A 359 14.66 -1.81 4.51
C ARG A 359 15.35 -3.16 4.55
N VAL A 360 14.99 -4.03 3.61
CA VAL A 360 15.53 -5.39 3.49
C VAL A 360 16.15 -5.55 2.11
N ASP A 361 17.35 -6.12 2.02
CA ASP A 361 18.02 -6.42 0.77
C ASP A 361 17.42 -7.66 0.07
N PRO A 362 17.78 -7.98 -1.19
CA PRO A 362 17.25 -9.15 -1.90
C PRO A 362 17.58 -10.51 -1.27
N ASN A 363 18.51 -10.56 -0.33
CA ASN A 363 18.93 -11.79 0.36
C ASN A 363 18.31 -11.91 1.77
N GLY A 364 17.44 -10.97 2.15
CA GLY A 364 16.77 -10.97 3.45
C GLY A 364 17.54 -10.29 4.58
N LYS A 365 18.63 -9.58 4.26
CA LYS A 365 19.37 -8.82 5.27
C LYS A 365 18.65 -7.51 5.53
N ILE A 366 18.36 -7.22 6.80
CA ILE A 366 17.86 -5.91 7.23
C ILE A 366 19.02 -4.91 7.15
N LEU A 367 18.84 -3.88 6.33
CA LEU A 367 19.87 -2.84 6.11
C LEU A 367 19.75 -1.74 7.16
N TRP A 368 18.54 -1.34 7.47
CA TRP A 368 18.23 -0.36 8.50
C TRP A 368 16.76 -0.46 8.94
N THR A 369 16.48 0.11 10.10
CA THR A 369 15.14 0.32 10.64
C THR A 369 15.00 1.75 11.14
N THR A 370 13.80 2.28 11.05
CA THR A 370 13.46 3.57 11.67
C THR A 370 12.02 3.57 12.14
N ALA A 371 11.70 4.40 13.10
CA ALA A 371 10.37 4.49 13.67
C ALA A 371 9.91 5.95 13.76
N LYS A 372 8.63 6.18 13.51
CA LYS A 372 8.00 7.49 13.61
C LYS A 372 6.70 7.39 14.39
N ARG A 373 6.56 8.28 15.34
CA ARG A 373 5.34 8.40 16.09
C ARG A 373 4.31 9.19 15.32
N THR A 374 3.09 8.68 15.31
CA THR A 374 1.89 9.35 14.84
C THR A 374 0.82 9.16 15.89
N THR A 375 -0.20 10.00 15.94
CA THR A 375 -1.31 9.75 16.84
C THR A 375 -2.61 10.19 16.21
N THR A 376 -3.33 9.21 15.74
CA THR A 376 -4.61 9.41 15.08
C THR A 376 -5.67 8.56 15.77
N ASN A 377 -6.86 9.11 15.90
CA ASN A 377 -8.03 8.41 16.42
C ASN A 377 -9.25 8.77 15.58
N THR A 378 -9.92 7.76 15.04
CA THR A 378 -11.12 7.97 14.26
C THR A 378 -12.28 7.13 14.77
N SER A 379 -13.50 7.54 14.44
CA SER A 379 -14.65 6.65 14.49
C SER A 379 -14.48 5.52 13.48
N TRP A 380 -15.15 4.40 13.72
CA TRP A 380 -15.12 3.25 12.80
C TRP A 380 -15.53 3.60 11.36
N ASN A 381 -16.42 4.58 11.20
CA ASN A 381 -16.89 5.05 9.90
C ASN A 381 -15.87 5.95 9.17
N ASP A 382 -14.91 6.51 9.89
CA ASP A 382 -13.92 7.45 9.35
C ASP A 382 -12.52 6.82 9.25
N ARG A 383 -12.38 5.52 9.47
CA ARG A 383 -11.08 4.80 9.48
C ARG A 383 -10.26 4.99 8.19
N ASP A 384 -10.94 5.14 7.05
CA ASP A 384 -10.30 5.33 5.76
C ASP A 384 -9.50 6.65 5.66
N TYR A 385 -9.73 7.59 6.60
CA TYR A 385 -8.97 8.84 6.71
C TYR A 385 -7.71 8.72 7.60
N LEU A 386 -7.49 7.56 8.19
CA LEU A 386 -6.28 7.27 8.99
C LEU A 386 -5.13 6.72 8.17
N ASP A 387 -5.41 6.28 6.95
CA ASP A 387 -4.44 5.54 6.16
C ASP A 387 -3.16 6.33 5.91
N TYR A 388 -2.04 5.63 6.06
CA TYR A 388 -0.77 6.06 5.52
C TYR A 388 -0.78 5.89 4.02
N LYS A 389 -0.36 6.91 3.28
CA LYS A 389 -0.16 6.81 1.84
C LYS A 389 1.32 6.62 1.58
N TRP A 390 1.63 5.46 1.06
CA TRP A 390 2.97 4.97 0.85
C TRP A 390 3.23 4.82 -0.65
N LEU A 391 4.29 5.46 -1.14
CA LEU A 391 4.66 5.44 -2.55
C LEU A 391 6.18 5.27 -2.71
N PRO A 392 6.62 4.57 -3.77
CA PRO A 392 8.03 4.58 -4.16
C PRO A 392 8.43 5.99 -4.64
N THR A 393 9.67 6.35 -4.36
CA THR A 393 10.32 7.55 -4.87
C THR A 393 11.57 7.17 -5.66
N PRO A 394 12.14 8.06 -6.47
CA PRO A 394 13.38 7.75 -7.20
C PRO A 394 14.57 7.37 -6.31
N THR A 395 14.51 7.69 -5.01
CA THR A 395 15.60 7.45 -4.06
C THR A 395 15.21 6.58 -2.87
N GLY A 396 13.97 6.08 -2.84
CA GLY A 396 13.48 5.30 -1.72
C GLY A 396 11.96 5.24 -1.65
N VAL A 397 11.38 5.68 -0.55
CA VAL A 397 9.93 5.69 -0.34
C VAL A 397 9.47 7.00 0.32
N MET A 398 8.21 7.35 0.07
CA MET A 398 7.50 8.44 0.70
C MET A 398 6.31 7.88 1.49
N LEU A 399 6.11 8.40 2.69
CA LEU A 399 4.90 8.20 3.49
C LEU A 399 4.20 9.53 3.72
N ALA A 400 2.91 9.58 3.48
CA ALA A 400 2.07 10.76 3.76
C ALA A 400 0.95 10.39 4.73
N TRP A 401 0.71 11.22 5.73
CA TRP A 401 -0.41 11.07 6.67
C TRP A 401 -0.86 12.41 7.22
N THR A 402 -2.05 12.44 7.78
CA THR A 402 -2.53 13.61 8.52
C THR A 402 -2.42 13.40 10.03
N ASP A 403 -2.04 14.45 10.76
CA ASP A 403 -1.90 14.44 12.21
C ASP A 403 -2.39 15.76 12.82
N HIS A 404 -2.49 15.81 14.14
CA HIS A 404 -2.83 17.04 14.85
C HIS A 404 -1.66 18.04 14.79
N ILE A 405 -1.96 19.31 14.46
CA ILE A 405 -0.94 20.34 14.32
C ILE A 405 -0.04 20.50 15.55
N ALA A 406 -0.56 20.26 16.74
CA ALA A 406 0.21 20.36 17.96
C ALA A 406 1.26 19.24 18.13
N ASN A 407 1.23 18.19 17.29
CA ASN A 407 2.18 17.08 17.39
C ASN A 407 3.50 17.34 16.65
N ILE A 408 3.57 18.40 15.84
CA ILE A 408 4.76 18.73 15.05
C ILE A 408 5.98 19.05 15.94
N SER A 409 5.77 19.82 17.00
CA SER A 409 6.83 20.34 17.86
C SER A 409 6.83 19.74 19.25
N PHE A 410 6.18 18.60 19.45
CA PHE A 410 6.12 17.98 20.78
C PHE A 410 7.47 17.40 21.17
N PRO A 411 8.05 17.86 22.28
CA PRO A 411 9.16 17.16 22.87
C PRO A 411 8.70 15.76 23.33
N PRO A 412 9.62 14.78 23.37
CA PRO A 412 9.30 13.39 23.76
C PRO A 412 8.62 13.23 25.13
N SER A 413 8.61 14.29 25.94
CA SER A 413 8.05 14.30 27.29
C SER A 413 6.61 14.77 27.40
N LYS A 414 5.96 15.16 26.29
CA LYS A 414 4.58 15.65 26.32
C LYS A 414 3.61 14.66 25.68
N GLN A 415 2.44 14.55 26.26
CA GLN A 415 1.33 13.76 25.72
C GLN A 415 0.92 14.25 24.35
N VAL A 416 0.84 13.35 23.39
CA VAL A 416 0.41 13.63 22.02
C VAL A 416 -1.08 13.93 21.99
N LYS A 417 -1.47 14.92 21.23
CA LYS A 417 -2.88 15.21 20.99
C LYS A 417 -3.44 14.27 19.94
N LEU A 418 -4.56 13.65 20.27
CA LEU A 418 -5.28 12.81 19.32
C LEU A 418 -5.80 13.65 18.15
N PHE A 419 -5.48 13.22 16.95
CA PHE A 419 -6.04 13.76 15.74
C PHE A 419 -7.43 13.13 15.51
N SER A 420 -8.42 13.97 15.27
CA SER A 420 -9.74 13.54 14.84
C SER A 420 -10.03 14.21 13.50
N PRO A 421 -10.26 13.45 12.42
CA PRO A 421 -10.59 13.99 11.12
C PRO A 421 -11.74 15.01 11.21
N PHE A 422 -11.62 16.12 10.45
CA PHE A 422 -12.60 17.22 10.37
C PHE A 422 -12.85 18.03 11.65
N LYS A 423 -12.35 17.60 12.81
CA LYS A 423 -12.55 18.28 14.10
C LYS A 423 -11.30 19.01 14.56
N SER A 424 -10.14 18.45 14.33
CA SER A 424 -8.85 19.01 14.76
C SER A 424 -8.22 19.90 13.69
N LYS A 425 -7.43 20.88 14.11
CA LYS A 425 -6.45 21.50 13.22
C LYS A 425 -5.43 20.42 12.86
N ALA A 426 -5.15 20.30 11.58
CA ALA A 426 -4.37 19.20 11.05
C ALA A 426 -3.09 19.69 10.37
N THR A 427 -2.19 18.74 10.14
CA THR A 427 -1.08 18.86 9.20
C THR A 427 -1.12 17.68 8.24
N LEU A 428 -0.72 17.93 6.99
CA LEU A 428 -0.24 16.88 6.10
C LEU A 428 1.25 16.73 6.36
N ASN A 429 1.66 15.57 6.79
CA ASN A 429 3.05 15.21 6.97
C ASN A 429 3.50 14.35 5.80
N VAL A 430 4.71 14.57 5.33
CA VAL A 430 5.38 13.76 4.32
C VAL A 430 6.75 13.38 4.84
N TRP A 431 6.98 12.08 4.98
CA TRP A 431 8.22 11.50 5.44
C TRP A 431 8.86 10.71 4.30
N THR A 432 10.04 11.11 3.90
CA THR A 432 10.83 10.41 2.90
C THR A 432 11.94 9.60 3.57
N LEU A 433 12.17 8.41 3.04
CA LEU A 433 13.20 7.50 3.46
C LEU A 433 13.99 7.06 2.23
N THR A 434 15.27 7.33 2.22
CA THR A 434 16.15 6.92 1.12
C THR A 434 16.60 5.46 1.25
N HIS A 435 17.15 4.89 0.18
CA HIS A 435 17.68 3.52 0.19
C HIS A 435 18.77 3.31 1.24
N ASP A 436 19.54 4.36 1.57
CA ASP A 436 20.59 4.34 2.59
C ASP A 436 20.11 4.74 4.01
N GLY A 437 18.79 4.86 4.20
CA GLY A 437 18.18 5.11 5.51
C GLY A 437 18.20 6.56 5.97
N LYS A 438 18.55 7.51 5.11
CA LYS A 438 18.37 8.93 5.43
C LYS A 438 16.88 9.26 5.43
N GLU A 439 16.49 10.08 6.40
CA GLU A 439 15.10 10.50 6.56
C GLU A 439 14.97 12.01 6.48
N ASP A 440 13.89 12.46 5.84
CA ASP A 440 13.45 13.85 5.87
C ASP A 440 11.95 13.92 6.14
N LEU A 441 11.53 14.89 6.93
CA LEU A 441 10.14 15.11 7.30
C LEU A 441 9.75 16.56 7.05
N SER A 442 8.80 16.73 6.18
CA SER A 442 8.17 18.03 5.91
C SER A 442 6.67 17.98 6.18
N PHE A 443 6.09 19.14 6.43
CA PHE A 443 4.65 19.25 6.68
C PHE A 443 4.09 20.59 6.21
N ILE A 444 2.78 20.59 5.96
CA ILE A 444 1.99 21.81 5.78
C ILE A 444 0.80 21.81 6.73
N GLU A 445 0.41 23.00 7.18
CA GLU A 445 -0.78 23.16 8.00
C GLU A 445 -2.05 23.04 7.15
N LEU A 446 -3.04 22.37 7.71
CA LEU A 446 -4.33 22.14 7.08
C LEU A 446 -5.47 22.71 7.94
N SER A 447 -6.48 23.24 7.30
CA SER A 447 -7.68 23.73 7.97
C SER A 447 -8.72 22.63 8.12
N ARG A 448 -8.60 21.78 9.14
CA ARG A 448 -9.56 20.69 9.46
C ARG A 448 -9.80 19.72 8.30
N GLN A 449 -8.77 19.48 7.53
CA GLN A 449 -8.78 18.51 6.42
C GLN A 449 -8.14 17.21 6.89
N ALA A 450 -8.50 16.12 6.23
CA ALA A 450 -7.86 14.82 6.40
C ALA A 450 -7.48 14.25 5.03
N LEU A 451 -6.45 13.43 5.01
CA LEU A 451 -6.05 12.68 3.83
C LEU A 451 -7.15 11.71 3.44
N ALA A 452 -7.56 11.71 2.18
CA ALA A 452 -8.63 10.88 1.66
C ALA A 452 -8.19 10.17 0.39
N GLY A 453 -8.41 8.89 0.32
CA GLY A 453 -8.06 8.12 -0.87
C GLY A 453 -6.54 7.91 -1.02
N PRO A 454 -6.12 7.19 -2.06
CA PRO A 454 -4.71 6.89 -2.31
C PRO A 454 -3.94 8.15 -2.73
N ALA A 455 -2.63 8.14 -2.48
CA ALA A 455 -1.70 9.03 -3.14
C ALA A 455 -1.29 8.43 -4.49
N HIS A 456 -0.97 9.27 -5.46
CA HIS A 456 -0.57 8.84 -6.80
C HIS A 456 0.69 9.57 -7.25
N SER A 457 1.57 8.82 -7.93
CA SER A 457 2.70 9.41 -8.65
C SER A 457 2.19 10.14 -9.89
N LEU A 458 2.82 11.27 -10.21
CA LEU A 458 2.65 11.94 -11.49
C LEU A 458 3.70 11.43 -12.50
N ASP A 459 3.52 11.79 -13.76
CA ASP A 459 4.48 11.42 -14.82
C ASP A 459 5.89 11.99 -14.58
N THR A 460 5.98 13.13 -13.90
CA THR A 460 7.25 13.71 -13.49
C THR A 460 7.79 12.95 -12.26
N PRO A 461 8.97 12.32 -12.35
CA PRO A 461 9.57 11.64 -11.21
C PRO A 461 9.73 12.55 -10.00
N GLY A 462 9.31 12.07 -8.83
CA GLY A 462 9.34 12.84 -7.59
C GLY A 462 8.13 13.76 -7.38
N GLU A 463 7.17 13.79 -8.28
CA GLU A 463 5.93 14.53 -8.11
C GLU A 463 4.76 13.58 -7.79
N TYR A 464 3.97 13.94 -6.79
CA TYR A 464 2.86 13.14 -6.28
C TYR A 464 1.64 14.01 -6.05
N ILE A 465 0.48 13.39 -6.08
CA ILE A 465 -0.79 14.03 -5.75
C ILE A 465 -1.44 13.31 -4.57
N VAL A 466 -1.95 14.07 -3.63
CA VAL A 466 -2.74 13.58 -2.51
C VAL A 466 -4.09 14.32 -2.46
N LEU A 467 -5.14 13.59 -2.17
CA LEU A 467 -6.49 14.16 -1.99
C LEU A 467 -6.72 14.44 -0.52
N LEU A 468 -7.05 15.69 -0.20
CA LEU A 468 -7.47 16.13 1.12
C LEU A 468 -8.97 16.43 1.12
N THR A 469 -9.65 16.13 2.21
CA THR A 469 -11.07 16.40 2.37
C THR A 469 -11.40 17.05 3.70
N SER A 470 -12.40 17.92 3.70
CA SER A 470 -13.05 18.47 4.91
C SER A 470 -14.56 18.42 4.73
N GLY A 471 -15.15 17.23 4.91
CA GLY A 471 -16.56 16.99 4.64
C GLY A 471 -16.88 17.06 3.15
N ASN A 472 -17.57 18.11 2.70
CA ASN A 472 -17.96 18.30 1.29
C ASN A 472 -16.96 19.18 0.48
N ARG A 473 -15.84 19.55 1.07
CA ARG A 473 -14.77 20.29 0.39
C ARG A 473 -13.59 19.40 0.20
N GLN A 474 -13.07 19.34 -1.03
CA GLN A 474 -11.89 18.58 -1.36
C GLN A 474 -10.84 19.49 -1.95
N GLN A 475 -9.59 19.08 -1.79
CA GLN A 475 -8.43 19.77 -2.33
C GLN A 475 -7.38 18.76 -2.73
N LEU A 476 -6.82 18.90 -3.91
CA LEU A 476 -5.60 18.22 -4.27
C LEU A 476 -4.40 19.00 -3.75
N THR A 477 -3.41 18.29 -3.26
CA THR A 477 -2.12 18.84 -2.90
C THR A 477 -1.06 18.11 -3.72
N LYS A 478 -0.29 18.88 -4.47
CA LYS A 478 0.88 18.35 -5.17
C LYS A 478 2.05 18.35 -4.20
N VAL A 479 2.71 17.22 -4.07
CA VAL A 479 3.92 17.03 -3.27
C VAL A 479 5.07 16.82 -4.24
N LYS A 480 6.11 17.61 -4.12
CA LYS A 480 7.30 17.50 -4.95
C LYS A 480 8.51 17.22 -4.08
N ILE A 481 9.25 16.18 -4.43
CA ILE A 481 10.46 15.73 -3.75
C ILE A 481 11.62 15.95 -4.71
N GLU A 482 12.45 16.93 -4.43
CA GLU A 482 13.65 17.24 -5.21
C GLU A 482 14.89 16.65 -4.52
N LYS A 483 15.85 16.21 -5.34
CA LYS A 483 17.15 15.69 -4.87
C LYS A 483 18.03 16.82 -4.35
#